data_01e3abfcc8e062db33c604a088d86db6
#
_entry.id   01e3abfcc8e062db33c604a088d86db6
#
_cell.length_a   1.000
_cell.length_b   1.000
_cell.length_c   1.000
_cell.angle_alpha   90.00
_cell.angle_beta   90.00
_cell.angle_gamma   90.00
#
_symmetry.space_group_name_H-M   'P 1'
#
loop_
_entity.id
_entity.type
_entity.pdbx_description
1 polymer ?
#
loop_
_entity_poly.entity_id
_entity_poly.type
_entity_poly.pdbx_seq_one_letter_code
_entity_poly.pdbx_strand_id
1 'polypeptide(L)'
;MVFKTIGDKSNPVILFFHAMGVTGESSMPVAEKMADKFNCVMPTSTVYCSGQKYRGKKDEVQQIVRFLEKQGITEIELVVVSSIGADLAMAFLTDAKIPVKYIFFDGGQFAQIGKMTRRIMVPFLYLAIKSVYWSKGKTLKRIMWCDDEKIKPYFIAAGKNLTYGNMRRQMTDSLEDKPLPKLSEELQKHTFWEFGSKEEHFKYRNAVVQTYINGNFPVFEGFNHMQYQIREPEGFARMLETIIETGRLPNPVIKKA
;
A
#
# COMPACT_ATOMS: atom_id res chain seq x y z
N MET A 1 -10.30 6.52 10.81
CA MET A 1 -9.23 5.53 10.62
C MET A 1 -8.83 4.90 11.94
N VAL A 2 -8.22 3.73 11.90
CA VAL A 2 -7.56 3.08 13.03
C VAL A 2 -6.08 3.03 12.73
N PHE A 3 -5.24 3.32 13.72
CA PHE A 3 -3.78 3.33 13.57
C PHE A 3 -3.18 2.25 14.48
N LYS A 4 -2.36 1.42 13.92
CA LYS A 4 -1.48 0.50 14.66
C LYS A 4 -0.05 1.02 14.57
N THR A 5 0.67 0.99 15.68
CA THR A 5 2.09 1.38 15.73
C THR A 5 2.90 0.29 16.42
N ILE A 6 4.14 0.13 16.01
CA ILE A 6 5.13 -0.75 16.65
C ILE A 6 6.52 -0.11 16.52
N GLY A 7 7.38 -0.35 17.48
CA GLY A 7 8.70 0.27 17.61
C GLY A 7 8.70 1.47 18.58
N ASP A 8 9.89 1.95 18.88
CA ASP A 8 10.06 3.11 19.77
C ASP A 8 9.60 4.39 19.06
N LYS A 9 8.85 5.23 19.78
CA LYS A 9 8.31 6.49 19.23
C LYS A 9 9.38 7.52 18.89
N SER A 10 10.56 7.42 19.46
CA SER A 10 11.70 8.29 19.18
C SER A 10 12.46 7.89 17.91
N ASN A 11 12.22 6.72 17.39
CA ASN A 11 12.87 6.24 16.17
C ASN A 11 12.30 6.90 14.90
N PRO A 12 13.08 6.95 13.80
CA PRO A 12 12.61 7.40 12.50
C PRO A 12 11.35 6.65 12.06
N VAL A 13 10.43 7.37 11.40
CA VAL A 13 9.09 6.85 11.10
C VAL A 13 9.03 6.17 9.74
N ILE A 14 8.43 4.98 9.71
CA ILE A 14 7.98 4.32 8.49
C ILE A 14 6.45 4.31 8.47
N LEU A 15 5.86 4.86 7.40
CA LEU A 15 4.41 4.91 7.20
C LEU A 15 3.99 3.90 6.12
N PHE A 16 3.09 2.97 6.46
CA PHE A 16 2.61 1.93 5.57
C PHE A 16 1.21 2.21 5.03
N PHE A 17 1.03 2.14 3.72
CA PHE A 17 -0.29 2.20 3.06
C PHE A 17 -0.67 0.82 2.54
N HIS A 18 -1.72 0.24 3.09
CA HIS A 18 -2.12 -1.15 2.83
C HIS A 18 -2.90 -1.33 1.50
N ALA A 19 -2.92 -2.57 1.01
CA ALA A 19 -3.65 -2.99 -0.18
C ALA A 19 -5.17 -3.09 0.03
N MET A 20 -5.91 -3.33 -1.05
CA MET A 20 -7.34 -3.60 -1.01
C MET A 20 -7.66 -4.89 -0.26
N GLY A 21 -8.73 -4.86 0.52
CA GLY A 21 -9.26 -6.05 1.18
C GLY A 21 -8.50 -6.51 2.42
N VAL A 22 -7.51 -5.75 2.87
CA VAL A 22 -6.78 -5.99 4.12
C VAL A 22 -6.84 -4.78 5.05
N THR A 23 -6.48 -4.96 6.32
CA THR A 23 -6.27 -3.86 7.27
C THR A 23 -4.82 -3.36 7.22
N GLY A 24 -4.52 -2.21 7.82
CA GLY A 24 -3.14 -1.69 7.91
C GLY A 24 -2.18 -2.67 8.57
N GLU A 25 -2.67 -3.47 9.50
CA GLU A 25 -1.89 -4.51 10.18
C GLU A 25 -1.38 -5.63 9.24
N SER A 26 -1.82 -5.67 7.97
CA SER A 26 -1.24 -6.59 6.97
C SER A 26 0.26 -6.37 6.73
N SER A 27 0.79 -5.19 7.08
CA SER A 27 2.22 -4.88 7.05
C SER A 27 2.98 -5.33 8.30
N MET A 28 2.28 -5.87 9.32
CA MET A 28 2.89 -6.28 10.60
C MET A 28 4.07 -7.23 10.43
N PRO A 29 4.02 -8.27 9.57
CA PRO A 29 5.15 -9.19 9.42
C PRO A 29 6.46 -8.51 8.98
N VAL A 30 6.37 -7.43 8.21
CA VAL A 30 7.52 -6.59 7.81
C VAL A 30 7.88 -5.61 8.93
N ALA A 31 6.87 -4.93 9.50
CA ALA A 31 7.06 -3.93 10.54
C ALA A 31 7.74 -4.49 11.80
N GLU A 32 7.41 -5.72 12.20
CA GLU A 32 8.05 -6.41 13.33
C GLU A 32 9.57 -6.63 13.14
N LYS A 33 10.02 -6.79 11.89
CA LYS A 33 11.44 -6.94 11.56
C LYS A 33 12.21 -5.62 11.59
N MET A 34 11.49 -4.50 11.54
CA MET A 34 12.07 -3.15 11.52
C MET A 34 11.87 -2.40 12.85
N ALA A 35 11.07 -2.93 13.77
CA ALA A 35 10.63 -2.25 14.98
C ALA A 35 11.74 -1.87 15.96
N ASP A 36 12.88 -2.57 15.94
CA ASP A 36 14.04 -2.24 16.78
C ASP A 36 14.71 -0.90 16.37
N LYS A 37 14.61 -0.53 15.08
CA LYS A 37 15.25 0.66 14.51
C LYS A 37 14.25 1.75 14.12
N PHE A 38 12.98 1.41 13.89
CA PHE A 38 11.99 2.32 13.33
C PHE A 38 10.67 2.31 14.09
N ASN A 39 10.00 3.45 14.09
CA ASN A 39 8.61 3.58 14.51
C ASN A 39 7.70 3.33 13.29
N CYS A 40 7.13 2.15 13.21
CA CYS A 40 6.27 1.72 12.10
C CYS A 40 4.81 2.12 12.37
N VAL A 41 4.24 2.94 11.49
CA VAL A 41 2.85 3.43 11.57
C VAL A 41 2.02 2.80 10.46
N MET A 42 0.95 2.10 10.82
CA MET A 42 0.09 1.32 9.92
C MET A 42 -1.37 1.79 10.03
N PRO A 43 -1.80 2.82 9.28
CA PRO A 43 -3.20 3.23 9.23
C PRO A 43 -4.06 2.18 8.52
N THR A 44 -5.24 1.89 9.07
CA THR A 44 -6.32 1.17 8.39
C THR A 44 -7.32 2.18 7.83
N SER A 45 -7.53 2.15 6.51
CA SER A 45 -8.52 3.01 5.84
C SER A 45 -9.91 2.87 6.47
N THR A 46 -10.65 3.98 6.56
CA THR A 46 -12.04 3.99 7.07
C THR A 46 -12.96 3.04 6.31
N VAL A 47 -12.58 2.63 5.10
CA VAL A 47 -13.28 1.59 4.31
C VAL A 47 -13.44 0.30 5.11
N TYR A 48 -12.42 -0.06 5.90
CA TYR A 48 -12.34 -1.32 6.65
C TYR A 48 -12.50 -1.14 8.17
N CYS A 49 -12.84 0.07 8.62
CA CYS A 49 -13.09 0.35 10.04
C CYS A 49 -14.58 0.20 10.39
N SER A 50 -14.88 -0.48 11.50
CA SER A 50 -16.25 -0.69 11.95
C SER A 50 -16.96 0.63 12.24
N GLY A 51 -18.19 0.78 11.74
CA GLY A 51 -19.04 1.96 11.97
C GLY A 51 -18.57 3.24 11.26
N GLN A 52 -17.45 3.23 10.54
CA GLN A 52 -16.93 4.40 9.85
C GLN A 52 -17.39 4.46 8.39
N LYS A 53 -17.56 5.69 7.90
CA LYS A 53 -17.93 5.97 6.51
C LYS A 53 -16.72 6.57 5.80
N TYR A 54 -16.31 5.96 4.70
CA TYR A 54 -15.32 6.54 3.82
C TYR A 54 -15.86 7.84 3.19
N ARG A 55 -15.15 8.94 3.36
CA ARG A 55 -15.53 10.29 2.90
C ARG A 55 -14.67 10.81 1.74
N GLY A 56 -13.63 10.06 1.36
CA GLY A 56 -12.71 10.41 0.28
C GLY A 56 -11.26 10.48 0.73
N LYS A 57 -10.33 10.44 -0.23
CA LYS A 57 -8.88 10.49 0.03
C LYS A 57 -8.44 11.69 0.85
N LYS A 58 -8.99 12.87 0.58
CA LYS A 58 -8.65 14.09 1.33
C LYS A 58 -8.97 13.97 2.81
N ASP A 59 -10.11 13.37 3.16
CA ASP A 59 -10.49 13.13 4.55
C ASP A 59 -9.54 12.11 5.21
N GLU A 60 -9.13 11.05 4.49
CA GLU A 60 -8.17 10.08 4.98
C GLU A 60 -6.78 10.71 5.19
N VAL A 61 -6.30 11.51 4.25
CA VAL A 61 -5.03 12.26 4.39
C VAL A 61 -5.07 13.16 5.63
N GLN A 62 -6.17 13.90 5.83
CA GLN A 62 -6.32 14.76 7.02
C GLN A 62 -6.33 13.96 8.34
N GLN A 63 -6.90 12.75 8.34
CA GLN A 63 -6.86 11.87 9.51
C GLN A 63 -5.44 11.37 9.80
N ILE A 64 -4.67 11.03 8.75
CA ILE A 64 -3.26 10.63 8.88
C ILE A 64 -2.43 11.80 9.40
N VAL A 65 -2.54 12.97 8.80
CA VAL A 65 -1.81 14.18 9.24
C VAL A 65 -2.09 14.49 10.71
N ARG A 66 -3.37 14.55 11.10
CA ARG A 66 -3.74 14.79 12.52
C ARG A 66 -3.17 13.73 13.48
N PHE A 67 -3.09 12.48 13.04
CA PHE A 67 -2.47 11.44 13.85
C PHE A 67 -0.97 11.68 14.00
N LEU A 68 -0.26 11.96 12.91
CA LEU A 68 1.19 12.22 12.92
C LEU A 68 1.52 13.44 13.78
N GLU A 69 0.80 14.55 13.62
CA GLU A 69 0.94 15.76 14.43
C GLU A 69 0.73 15.47 15.93
N LYS A 70 -0.31 14.71 16.28
CA LYS A 70 -0.59 14.31 17.68
C LYS A 70 0.52 13.44 18.28
N GLN A 71 1.25 12.68 17.45
CA GLN A 71 2.40 11.90 17.89
C GLN A 71 3.72 12.71 17.87
N GLY A 72 3.69 13.97 17.43
CA GLY A 72 4.90 14.82 17.30
C GLY A 72 5.76 14.43 16.10
N ILE A 73 5.22 13.71 15.12
CA ILE A 73 5.93 13.27 13.92
C ILE A 73 5.92 14.41 12.90
N THR A 74 7.09 14.95 12.59
CA THR A 74 7.27 16.09 11.69
C THR A 74 7.87 15.69 10.34
N GLU A 75 8.43 14.49 10.22
CA GLU A 75 9.01 13.94 8.99
C GLU A 75 8.84 12.43 8.94
N ILE A 76 8.93 11.84 7.75
CA ILE A 76 8.81 10.41 7.49
C ILE A 76 10.06 9.93 6.75
N GLU A 77 10.75 8.95 7.32
CA GLU A 77 11.94 8.36 6.72
C GLU A 77 11.60 7.55 5.47
N LEU A 78 10.55 6.71 5.56
CA LEU A 78 10.11 5.88 4.44
C LEU A 78 8.59 5.74 4.41
N VAL A 79 8.00 5.90 3.24
CA VAL A 79 6.63 5.51 2.94
C VAL A 79 6.65 4.19 2.18
N VAL A 80 6.00 3.15 2.72
CA VAL A 80 5.83 1.84 2.07
C VAL A 80 4.38 1.69 1.62
N VAL A 81 4.19 1.38 0.35
CA VAL A 81 2.88 1.44 -0.29
C VAL A 81 2.56 0.12 -0.98
N SER A 82 1.42 -0.46 -0.69
CA SER A 82 0.98 -1.71 -1.30
C SER A 82 -0.27 -1.49 -2.17
N SER A 83 -0.17 -1.86 -3.46
CA SER A 83 -1.31 -1.93 -4.39
C SER A 83 -2.14 -0.65 -4.46
N ILE A 84 -3.46 -0.71 -4.19
CA ILE A 84 -4.38 0.44 -4.19
C ILE A 84 -4.02 1.51 -3.15
N GLY A 85 -3.21 1.15 -2.15
CA GLY A 85 -2.64 2.12 -1.21
C GLY A 85 -1.88 3.25 -1.92
N ALA A 86 -1.40 2.99 -3.16
CA ALA A 86 -0.73 3.99 -4.00
C ALA A 86 -1.56 5.25 -4.21
N ASP A 87 -2.86 5.11 -4.37
CA ASP A 87 -3.74 6.24 -4.60
C ASP A 87 -3.87 7.17 -3.37
N LEU A 88 -3.97 6.59 -2.17
CA LEU A 88 -3.98 7.36 -0.92
C LEU A 88 -2.58 7.91 -0.60
N ALA A 89 -1.52 7.13 -0.85
CA ALA A 89 -0.14 7.59 -0.67
C ALA A 89 0.19 8.78 -1.57
N MET A 90 -0.19 8.74 -2.85
CA MET A 90 0.00 9.87 -3.77
C MET A 90 -0.77 11.12 -3.31
N ALA A 91 -2.00 10.98 -2.82
CA ALA A 91 -2.74 12.09 -2.24
C ALA A 91 -2.05 12.63 -0.97
N PHE A 92 -1.50 11.76 -0.12
CA PHE A 92 -0.71 12.14 1.05
C PHE A 92 0.54 12.93 0.65
N LEU A 93 1.32 12.44 -0.31
CA LEU A 93 2.55 13.08 -0.79
C LEU A 93 2.32 14.47 -1.40
N THR A 94 1.14 14.69 -2.00
CA THR A 94 0.78 15.99 -2.60
C THR A 94 0.16 16.97 -1.61
N ASP A 95 -0.62 16.48 -0.65
CA ASP A 95 -1.48 17.34 0.18
C ASP A 95 -0.98 17.52 1.63
N ALA A 96 -0.20 16.57 2.18
CA ALA A 96 0.10 16.53 3.62
C ALA A 96 1.16 17.53 4.10
N LYS A 97 2.01 18.05 3.22
CA LYS A 97 3.14 18.95 3.57
C LYS A 97 4.10 18.40 4.64
N ILE A 98 4.09 17.10 4.89
CA ILE A 98 5.04 16.42 5.77
C ILE A 98 6.18 15.90 4.89
N PRO A 99 7.44 16.27 5.17
CA PRO A 99 8.59 15.75 4.44
C PRO A 99 8.65 14.23 4.46
N VAL A 100 8.92 13.64 3.30
CA VAL A 100 9.15 12.22 3.12
C VAL A 100 10.48 12.03 2.40
N LYS A 101 11.36 11.22 2.97
CA LYS A 101 12.71 11.03 2.41
C LYS A 101 12.73 9.96 1.32
N TYR A 102 12.14 8.79 1.58
CA TYR A 102 12.07 7.70 0.62
C TYR A 102 10.64 7.19 0.45
N ILE A 103 10.34 6.63 -0.74
CA ILE A 103 9.05 6.02 -1.04
C ILE A 103 9.28 4.70 -1.76
N PHE A 104 8.59 3.65 -1.32
CA PHE A 104 8.60 2.35 -1.97
C PHE A 104 7.18 1.91 -2.30
N PHE A 105 6.86 1.80 -3.59
CA PHE A 105 5.61 1.24 -4.09
C PHE A 105 5.81 -0.24 -4.45
N ASP A 106 5.09 -1.12 -3.77
CA ASP A 106 5.02 -2.56 -4.05
C ASP A 106 3.74 -2.85 -4.84
N GLY A 107 3.89 -3.06 -6.15
CA GLY A 107 2.78 -3.32 -7.05
C GLY A 107 1.74 -2.19 -7.07
N GLY A 108 2.17 -0.93 -7.10
CA GLY A 108 1.28 0.22 -7.02
C GLY A 108 0.18 0.19 -8.08
N GLN A 109 -1.07 0.42 -7.67
CA GLN A 109 -2.22 0.49 -8.56
C GLN A 109 -2.25 1.84 -9.27
N PHE A 110 -1.70 1.91 -10.46
CA PHE A 110 -1.67 3.12 -11.31
C PHE A 110 -2.59 3.01 -12.53
N ALA A 111 -3.48 2.01 -12.55
CA ALA A 111 -4.43 1.81 -13.63
C ALA A 111 -5.59 2.80 -13.55
N GLN A 112 -5.86 3.45 -14.67
CA GLN A 112 -7.08 4.23 -14.87
C GLN A 112 -8.19 3.29 -15.35
N ILE A 113 -9.30 3.26 -14.63
CA ILE A 113 -10.42 2.37 -14.95
C ILE A 113 -11.64 3.23 -15.27
N GLY A 114 -12.15 3.09 -16.49
CA GLY A 114 -13.33 3.82 -16.96
C GLY A 114 -14.55 3.62 -16.05
N LYS A 115 -15.40 4.66 -15.96
CA LYS A 115 -16.57 4.73 -15.06
C LYS A 115 -17.50 3.51 -15.17
N MET A 116 -17.75 3.00 -16.38
CA MET A 116 -18.62 1.84 -16.60
C MET A 116 -17.98 0.58 -16.04
N THR A 117 -16.71 0.34 -16.33
CA THR A 117 -15.95 -0.82 -15.83
C THR A 117 -15.93 -0.83 -14.31
N ARG A 118 -15.65 0.31 -13.67
CA ARG A 118 -15.71 0.45 -12.20
C ARG A 118 -17.07 0.06 -11.64
N ARG A 119 -18.14 0.55 -12.27
CA ARG A 119 -19.51 0.23 -11.82
C ARG A 119 -19.80 -1.25 -11.84
N ILE A 120 -19.28 -1.98 -12.83
CA ILE A 120 -19.42 -3.43 -12.94
C ILE A 120 -18.51 -4.15 -11.95
N MET A 121 -17.26 -3.70 -11.78
CA MET A 121 -16.28 -4.36 -10.91
C MET A 121 -16.62 -4.29 -9.43
N VAL A 122 -17.18 -3.18 -8.96
CA VAL A 122 -17.42 -2.95 -7.52
C VAL A 122 -18.24 -4.05 -6.84
N PRO A 123 -19.38 -4.53 -7.38
CA PRO A 123 -20.13 -5.62 -6.77
C PRO A 123 -19.32 -6.91 -6.65
N PHE A 124 -18.56 -7.26 -7.69
CA PHE A 124 -17.74 -8.48 -7.70
C PHE A 124 -16.61 -8.41 -6.67
N LEU A 125 -15.87 -7.29 -6.62
CA LEU A 125 -14.80 -7.08 -5.64
C LEU A 125 -15.35 -7.08 -4.21
N TYR A 126 -16.51 -6.44 -3.98
CA TYR A 126 -17.18 -6.48 -2.69
C TYR A 126 -17.50 -7.90 -2.26
N LEU A 127 -18.14 -8.69 -3.13
CA LEU A 127 -18.51 -10.07 -2.85
C LEU A 127 -17.26 -10.95 -2.68
N ALA A 128 -16.23 -10.73 -3.46
CA ALA A 128 -14.96 -11.44 -3.33
C ALA A 128 -14.35 -11.24 -1.93
N ILE A 129 -14.19 -10.00 -1.48
CA ILE A 129 -13.63 -9.71 -0.14
C ILE A 129 -14.57 -10.24 0.96
N LYS A 130 -15.88 -10.06 0.81
CA LYS A 130 -16.87 -10.62 1.76
C LYS A 130 -16.82 -12.14 1.84
N SER A 131 -16.60 -12.82 0.72
CA SER A 131 -16.50 -14.27 0.70
C SER A 131 -15.34 -14.80 1.55
N VAL A 132 -14.24 -14.06 1.65
CA VAL A 132 -13.12 -14.44 2.53
C VAL A 132 -13.56 -14.40 4.00
N TYR A 133 -14.27 -13.36 4.40
CA TYR A 133 -14.83 -13.28 5.75
C TYR A 133 -15.83 -14.42 6.04
N TRP A 134 -16.81 -14.63 5.16
CA TRP A 134 -17.85 -15.66 5.36
C TRP A 134 -17.28 -17.08 5.35
N SER A 135 -16.27 -17.33 4.53
CA SER A 135 -15.61 -18.64 4.43
C SER A 135 -14.49 -18.86 5.46
N LYS A 136 -14.26 -17.88 6.37
CA LYS A 136 -13.13 -17.90 7.32
C LYS A 136 -11.78 -18.10 6.60
N GLY A 137 -11.59 -17.40 5.48
CA GLY A 137 -10.36 -17.42 4.69
C GLY A 137 -10.27 -18.50 3.60
N LYS A 138 -11.18 -19.48 3.55
CA LYS A 138 -11.10 -20.61 2.58
C LYS A 138 -11.17 -20.18 1.11
N THR A 139 -11.82 -19.04 0.81
CA THR A 139 -11.95 -18.53 -0.56
C THR A 139 -10.79 -17.66 -1.00
N LEU A 140 -9.86 -17.28 -0.11
CA LEU A 140 -8.76 -16.38 -0.42
C LEU A 140 -7.94 -16.87 -1.62
N LYS A 141 -7.62 -18.17 -1.66
CA LYS A 141 -6.90 -18.83 -2.75
C LYS A 141 -7.54 -18.66 -4.13
N ARG A 142 -8.87 -18.42 -4.19
CA ARG A 142 -9.60 -18.21 -5.46
C ARG A 142 -9.57 -16.76 -5.94
N ILE A 143 -9.25 -15.83 -5.04
CA ILE A 143 -9.32 -14.38 -5.30
C ILE A 143 -7.93 -13.79 -5.45
N MET A 144 -6.95 -14.39 -4.81
CA MET A 144 -5.55 -14.02 -4.91
C MET A 144 -4.71 -15.22 -5.32
N TRP A 145 -3.57 -14.95 -5.98
CA TRP A 145 -2.53 -15.94 -6.22
C TRP A 145 -2.00 -16.56 -4.91
N CYS A 146 -2.28 -15.93 -3.76
CA CYS A 146 -1.70 -16.26 -2.46
C CYS A 146 -2.72 -16.90 -1.53
N ASP A 147 -2.36 -18.04 -0.97
CA ASP A 147 -3.06 -18.74 0.10
C ASP A 147 -2.30 -18.71 1.43
N ASP A 148 -1.39 -17.75 1.59
CA ASP A 148 -0.55 -17.63 2.78
C ASP A 148 -1.41 -17.40 4.02
N GLU A 149 -1.23 -18.28 5.01
CA GLU A 149 -1.97 -18.20 6.28
C GLU A 149 -1.69 -16.90 7.03
N LYS A 150 -0.52 -16.29 6.83
CA LYS A 150 -0.12 -15.05 7.52
C LYS A 150 -0.98 -13.85 7.13
N ILE A 151 -1.48 -13.79 5.89
CA ILE A 151 -2.28 -12.65 5.43
C ILE A 151 -3.79 -12.84 5.64
N LYS A 152 -4.26 -14.09 5.80
CA LYS A 152 -5.69 -14.41 5.98
C LYS A 152 -6.39 -13.64 7.09
N PRO A 153 -5.81 -13.47 8.30
CA PRO A 153 -6.45 -12.74 9.38
C PRO A 153 -6.83 -11.31 8.99
N TYR A 154 -5.98 -10.64 8.22
CA TYR A 154 -6.18 -9.24 7.81
C TYR A 154 -7.27 -9.09 6.75
N PHE A 155 -7.40 -10.09 5.84
CA PHE A 155 -8.53 -10.16 4.90
C PHE A 155 -9.85 -10.43 5.62
N ILE A 156 -9.86 -11.35 6.59
CA ILE A 156 -11.05 -11.66 7.38
C ILE A 156 -11.51 -10.41 8.15
N ALA A 157 -10.58 -9.70 8.80
CA ALA A 157 -10.85 -8.48 9.55
C ALA A 157 -11.41 -7.37 8.63
N ALA A 158 -10.80 -7.14 7.49
CA ALA A 158 -11.28 -6.18 6.50
C ALA A 158 -12.66 -6.56 5.96
N GLY A 159 -12.85 -7.82 5.55
CA GLY A 159 -14.12 -8.32 5.06
C GLY A 159 -15.24 -8.23 6.08
N LYS A 160 -14.97 -8.41 7.38
CA LYS A 160 -15.94 -8.23 8.47
C LYS A 160 -16.57 -6.83 8.45
N ASN A 161 -15.75 -5.80 8.34
CA ASN A 161 -16.14 -4.40 8.48
C ASN A 161 -16.54 -3.73 7.17
N LEU A 162 -16.16 -4.30 6.02
CA LEU A 162 -16.42 -3.74 4.70
C LEU A 162 -17.92 -3.61 4.45
N THR A 163 -18.37 -2.43 4.00
CA THR A 163 -19.71 -2.20 3.47
C THR A 163 -19.67 -1.91 1.98
N TYR A 164 -20.73 -2.27 1.27
CA TYR A 164 -20.85 -1.98 -0.17
C TYR A 164 -20.71 -0.48 -0.48
N GLY A 165 -21.32 0.36 0.38
CA GLY A 165 -21.24 1.81 0.24
C GLY A 165 -19.83 2.36 0.38
N ASN A 166 -19.01 1.83 1.31
CA ASN A 166 -17.61 2.22 1.46
C ASN A 166 -16.78 1.76 0.27
N MET A 167 -16.93 0.49 -0.15
CA MET A 167 -16.24 -0.04 -1.33
C MET A 167 -16.53 0.78 -2.58
N ARG A 168 -17.81 1.08 -2.85
CA ARG A 168 -18.20 1.88 -4.01
C ARG A 168 -17.57 3.28 -3.98
N ARG A 169 -17.56 3.96 -2.82
CA ARG A 169 -16.96 5.30 -2.68
C ARG A 169 -15.45 5.26 -2.89
N GLN A 170 -14.76 4.32 -2.26
CA GLN A 170 -13.33 4.15 -2.45
C GLN A 170 -12.99 3.92 -3.93
N MET A 171 -13.63 2.94 -4.58
CA MET A 171 -13.35 2.62 -5.98
C MET A 171 -13.68 3.77 -6.93
N THR A 172 -14.66 4.60 -6.61
CA THR A 172 -14.96 5.80 -7.40
C THR A 172 -13.87 6.85 -7.25
N ASP A 173 -13.38 7.06 -6.04
CA ASP A 173 -12.37 8.05 -5.71
C ASP A 173 -10.95 7.61 -6.16
N SER A 174 -10.62 6.33 -6.01
CA SER A 174 -9.27 5.80 -6.25
C SER A 174 -8.95 5.51 -7.72
N LEU A 175 -9.92 5.12 -8.51
CA LEU A 175 -9.72 4.69 -9.90
C LEU A 175 -10.28 5.72 -10.89
N GLU A 176 -10.34 6.99 -10.49
CA GLU A 176 -10.74 8.05 -11.39
C GLU A 176 -9.78 8.16 -12.59
N ASP A 177 -10.36 8.52 -13.74
CA ASP A 177 -9.62 8.78 -14.97
C ASP A 177 -8.92 10.14 -14.89
N LYS A 178 -7.87 10.20 -14.08
CA LYS A 178 -7.03 11.39 -13.88
C LYS A 178 -5.58 11.08 -14.21
N PRO A 179 -4.81 12.05 -14.72
CA PRO A 179 -3.38 11.86 -14.88
C PRO A 179 -2.71 11.54 -13.54
N LEU A 180 -1.63 10.80 -13.59
CA LEU A 180 -0.80 10.54 -12.42
C LEU A 180 -0.32 11.87 -11.80
N PRO A 181 -0.35 12.02 -10.47
CA PRO A 181 0.08 13.24 -9.80
C PRO A 181 1.53 13.60 -10.14
N LYS A 182 1.82 14.89 -10.27
CA LYS A 182 3.20 15.34 -10.45
C LYS A 182 3.97 15.20 -9.14
N LEU A 183 5.13 14.57 -9.19
CA LEU A 183 6.13 14.56 -8.13
C LEU A 183 7.32 15.42 -8.55
N SER A 184 7.96 16.11 -7.60
CA SER A 184 9.21 16.82 -7.86
C SER A 184 10.29 15.85 -8.37
N GLU A 185 11.23 16.33 -9.16
CA GLU A 185 12.34 15.51 -9.64
C GLU A 185 13.15 14.91 -8.47
N GLU A 186 13.33 15.68 -7.40
CA GLU A 186 14.04 15.22 -6.21
C GLU A 186 13.31 14.04 -5.55
N LEU A 187 11.99 14.16 -5.36
CA LEU A 187 11.20 13.09 -4.77
C LEU A 187 11.16 11.84 -5.66
N GLN A 188 11.16 12.03 -7.00
CA GLN A 188 11.24 10.91 -7.94
C GLN A 188 12.53 10.10 -7.76
N LYS A 189 13.69 10.74 -7.58
CA LYS A 189 14.99 10.07 -7.37
C LYS A 189 14.99 9.18 -6.11
N HIS A 190 14.20 9.56 -5.11
CA HIS A 190 14.04 8.83 -3.86
C HIS A 190 12.82 7.91 -3.83
N THR A 191 12.19 7.69 -4.99
CA THR A 191 11.02 6.81 -5.12
C THR A 191 11.35 5.56 -5.92
N PHE A 192 10.91 4.42 -5.42
CA PHE A 192 11.06 3.09 -6.01
C PHE A 192 9.67 2.57 -6.40
N TRP A 193 9.44 2.34 -7.68
CA TRP A 193 8.22 1.72 -8.22
C TRP A 193 8.52 0.27 -8.60
N GLU A 194 8.26 -0.64 -7.70
CA GLU A 194 8.43 -2.07 -7.89
C GLU A 194 7.25 -2.68 -8.64
N PHE A 195 7.57 -3.66 -9.47
CA PHE A 195 6.60 -4.51 -10.15
C PHE A 195 7.09 -5.97 -10.17
N GLY A 196 6.23 -6.90 -9.73
CA GLY A 196 6.45 -8.32 -9.93
C GLY A 196 6.29 -8.70 -11.41
N SER A 197 7.22 -9.47 -11.97
CA SER A 197 7.18 -9.79 -13.41
C SER A 197 5.99 -10.67 -13.82
N LYS A 198 5.31 -11.31 -12.86
CA LYS A 198 4.11 -12.15 -13.06
C LYS A 198 2.81 -11.46 -12.67
N GLU A 199 2.85 -10.21 -12.20
CA GLU A 199 1.62 -9.52 -11.83
C GLU A 199 0.88 -8.93 -13.03
N GLU A 200 -0.45 -8.85 -12.95
CA GLU A 200 -1.27 -8.27 -14.03
C GLU A 200 -0.98 -6.77 -14.24
N HIS A 201 -0.52 -6.07 -13.21
CA HIS A 201 -0.22 -4.65 -13.24
C HIS A 201 1.11 -4.31 -13.92
N PHE A 202 1.96 -5.30 -14.18
CA PHE A 202 3.24 -5.12 -14.89
C PHE A 202 3.07 -4.38 -16.23
N LYS A 203 1.96 -4.59 -16.92
CA LYS A 203 1.60 -3.88 -18.17
C LYS A 203 1.52 -2.35 -18.02
N TYR A 204 1.28 -1.82 -16.82
CA TYR A 204 1.21 -0.38 -16.56
C TYR A 204 2.57 0.25 -16.22
N ARG A 205 3.61 -0.57 -16.03
CA ARG A 205 4.96 -0.12 -15.70
C ARG A 205 5.48 0.96 -16.65
N ASN A 206 5.28 0.77 -17.96
CA ASN A 206 5.79 1.72 -18.95
C ASN A 206 5.17 3.12 -18.79
N ALA A 207 3.89 3.22 -18.45
CA ALA A 207 3.22 4.51 -18.19
C ALA A 207 3.81 5.21 -16.96
N VAL A 208 4.12 4.45 -15.91
CA VAL A 208 4.77 4.97 -14.68
C VAL A 208 6.19 5.46 -15.00
N VAL A 209 6.99 4.67 -15.72
CA VAL A 209 8.36 5.05 -16.17
C VAL A 209 8.35 6.32 -16.99
N GLN A 210 7.41 6.46 -17.93
CA GLN A 210 7.30 7.66 -18.77
C GLN A 210 6.86 8.90 -17.98
N THR A 211 6.10 8.71 -16.91
CA THR A 211 5.61 9.81 -16.07
C THR A 211 6.67 10.29 -15.07
N TYR A 212 7.45 9.37 -14.50
CA TYR A 212 8.40 9.63 -13.41
C TYR A 212 9.83 9.27 -13.84
N ILE A 213 10.32 9.96 -14.88
CA ILE A 213 11.59 9.63 -15.59
C ILE A 213 12.83 9.59 -14.69
N ASN A 214 12.82 10.27 -13.54
CA ASN A 214 13.92 10.29 -12.59
C ASN A 214 13.80 9.23 -11.49
N GLY A 215 12.81 8.33 -11.58
CA GLY A 215 12.53 7.33 -10.56
C GLY A 215 13.34 6.05 -10.68
N ASN A 216 13.17 5.16 -9.71
CA ASN A 216 13.76 3.83 -9.68
C ASN A 216 12.67 2.78 -9.96
N PHE A 217 12.90 1.84 -10.88
CA PHE A 217 11.89 0.89 -11.34
C PHE A 217 12.37 -0.57 -11.21
N PRO A 218 12.55 -1.07 -9.98
CA PRO A 218 12.96 -2.45 -9.77
C PRO A 218 11.91 -3.45 -10.27
N VAL A 219 12.39 -4.63 -10.66
CA VAL A 219 11.53 -5.75 -11.06
C VAL A 219 11.80 -6.93 -10.15
N PHE A 220 10.73 -7.47 -9.57
CA PHE A 220 10.80 -8.70 -8.80
C PHE A 220 10.49 -9.88 -9.70
N GLU A 221 11.55 -10.48 -10.24
CA GLU A 221 11.47 -11.52 -11.26
C GLU A 221 10.88 -12.83 -10.71
N GLY A 222 9.83 -13.31 -11.35
CA GLY A 222 9.11 -14.52 -10.93
C GLY A 222 8.07 -14.31 -9.83
N PHE A 223 7.97 -13.10 -9.27
CA PHE A 223 6.99 -12.78 -8.25
C PHE A 223 5.67 -12.25 -8.85
N ASN A 224 4.58 -12.58 -8.18
CA ASN A 224 3.28 -11.96 -8.38
C ASN A 224 3.13 -10.70 -7.53
N HIS A 225 2.01 -10.02 -7.67
CA HIS A 225 1.61 -8.82 -6.97
C HIS A 225 1.79 -8.93 -5.45
N MET A 226 2.62 -8.09 -4.85
CA MET A 226 2.96 -8.07 -3.42
C MET A 226 3.53 -9.39 -2.86
N GLN A 227 3.95 -10.31 -3.71
CA GLN A 227 4.31 -11.67 -3.28
C GLN A 227 5.58 -11.69 -2.43
N TYR A 228 6.54 -10.83 -2.72
CA TYR A 228 7.81 -10.81 -2.00
C TYR A 228 7.61 -10.39 -0.54
N GLN A 229 6.93 -9.27 -0.29
CA GLN A 229 6.67 -8.81 1.08
C GLN A 229 5.86 -9.81 1.92
N ILE A 230 4.94 -10.57 1.29
CA ILE A 230 4.09 -11.52 2.00
C ILE A 230 4.85 -12.79 2.36
N ARG A 231 5.65 -13.33 1.43
CA ARG A 231 6.33 -14.61 1.63
C ARG A 231 7.67 -14.48 2.35
N GLU A 232 8.37 -13.38 2.11
CA GLU A 232 9.71 -13.13 2.62
C GLU A 232 9.80 -11.79 3.35
N PRO A 233 8.99 -11.58 4.41
CA PRO A 233 8.91 -10.28 5.10
C PRO A 233 10.26 -9.84 5.68
N GLU A 234 11.13 -10.77 6.07
CA GLU A 234 12.48 -10.46 6.56
C GLU A 234 13.41 -9.98 5.44
N GLY A 235 13.37 -10.64 4.27
CA GLY A 235 14.12 -10.20 3.08
C GLY A 235 13.64 -8.84 2.58
N PHE A 236 12.32 -8.62 2.60
CA PHE A 236 11.72 -7.35 2.24
C PHE A 236 12.11 -6.23 3.22
N ALA A 237 12.09 -6.49 4.54
CA ALA A 237 12.53 -5.54 5.56
C ALA A 237 14.01 -5.14 5.38
N ARG A 238 14.91 -6.10 5.20
CA ARG A 238 16.34 -5.83 4.92
C ARG A 238 16.55 -4.98 3.66
N MET A 239 15.76 -5.21 2.62
CA MET A 239 15.79 -4.41 1.40
C MET A 239 15.37 -2.96 1.69
N LEU A 240 14.30 -2.75 2.46
CA LEU A 240 13.85 -1.41 2.86
C LEU A 240 14.89 -0.70 3.74
N GLU A 241 15.52 -1.42 4.68
CA GLU A 241 16.64 -0.87 5.48
C GLU A 241 17.80 -0.42 4.58
N THR A 242 18.17 -1.22 3.58
CA THR A 242 19.23 -0.84 2.63
C THR A 242 18.87 0.43 1.86
N ILE A 243 17.61 0.59 1.45
CA ILE A 243 17.14 1.84 0.81
C ILE A 243 17.31 3.03 1.75
N ILE A 244 16.93 2.89 3.01
CA ILE A 244 17.04 3.96 4.01
C ILE A 244 18.52 4.33 4.24
N GLU A 245 19.39 3.34 4.36
CA GLU A 245 20.81 3.53 4.67
C GLU A 245 21.61 4.09 3.49
N THR A 246 21.31 3.67 2.27
CA THR A 246 22.14 3.94 1.09
C THR A 246 21.48 4.77 0.00
N GLY A 247 20.17 4.96 0.05
CA GLY A 247 19.37 5.57 -1.02
C GLY A 247 19.26 4.69 -2.27
N ARG A 248 19.62 3.41 -2.20
CA ARG A 248 19.68 2.51 -3.36
C ARG A 248 19.17 1.13 -3.02
N LEU A 249 18.63 0.44 -4.02
CA LEU A 249 18.39 -0.99 -3.92
C LEU A 249 19.74 -1.75 -4.06
N PRO A 250 19.95 -2.80 -3.24
CA PRO A 250 21.15 -3.61 -3.32
C PRO A 250 21.25 -4.35 -4.68
N ASN A 251 20.09 -4.70 -5.25
CA ASN A 251 19.96 -5.28 -6.57
C ASN A 251 18.65 -4.81 -7.21
N PRO A 252 18.65 -4.19 -8.39
CA PRO A 252 17.43 -3.73 -9.06
C PRO A 252 16.55 -4.88 -9.60
N VAL A 253 17.08 -6.11 -9.61
CA VAL A 253 16.33 -7.32 -10.00
C VAL A 253 16.41 -8.35 -8.89
N ILE A 254 15.32 -8.53 -8.16
CA ILE A 254 15.16 -9.57 -7.15
C ILE A 254 14.53 -10.78 -7.84
N LYS A 255 15.19 -11.94 -7.77
CA LYS A 255 14.69 -13.19 -8.35
C LYS A 255 14.08 -14.07 -7.30
N LYS A 256 12.93 -14.67 -7.64
CA LYS A 256 12.33 -15.72 -6.84
C LYS A 256 13.20 -16.99 -6.97
N ALA A 257 13.59 -17.53 -5.82
CA ALA A 257 14.27 -18.82 -5.74
C ALA A 257 13.38 -19.99 -6.18
#